data_022450bda1230a0691b43be401aedf77
#
_entry.id   022450bda1230a0691b43be401aedf77
#
_cell.length_a   1.000
_cell.length_b   1.000
_cell.length_c   1.000
_cell.angle_alpha   90.00
_cell.angle_beta   90.00
_cell.angle_gamma   90.00
#
_symmetry.space_group_name_H-M   'P 1'
#
loop_
_entity.id
_entity.type
_entity.pdbx_description
1 polymer ?
#
loop_
_entity_poly.entity_id
_entity_poly.type
_entity_poly.pdbx_seq_one_letter_code
_entity_poly.pdbx_strand_id
1 'polypeptide(L)'
;MNFEAVIGLEIHVEMSTKTKMFSSAPVTYKAEANAAVTPLDLGHPGTMPVVNRQAIINAIQVCHALQLNIDPQLWFDRKNYFYPDLPKGYQITQNARPIGSIGRIEVDVEGTPFPIRIERLHVEEDTAMQHHYEGFTLVDYNRAGIPLMEIVTRPDIRNGAQAAAFVDAIRQIVSFLKVSTGKMEEGSLRCDVNISMRPIGVETFGTKVEIKNLNSIANVQRAIDVEMLRQERLLISGIPVQQETRRYDELKKETILMRKKTDAVDYKYFTEPNLVPIDLEAAFIQSAITSSLPLSTNKRQRYQQSFGLSAYDANQLTQDVAISEYFDALTSFGKHYKLYANWLLSDIASYLNKTVSVIADFPIEAKQFAVLIDMIAKNEISNKQAKELFEIMLTETGDPRTIADKKKMLQISDEGYIQKEVEAVLLANPQSIVDYQQGKDRAVGF
;
A
#
# COMPACT_ATOMS: atom_id res chain seq x y z
N MET A 1 -35.82 -13.65 -9.57
CA MET A 1 -35.13 -13.93 -8.30
C MET A 1 -34.01 -12.92 -8.17
N ASN A 2 -33.81 -12.32 -6.99
CA ASN A 2 -32.67 -11.45 -6.73
C ASN A 2 -31.57 -12.32 -6.16
N PHE A 3 -30.33 -12.10 -6.63
CA PHE A 3 -29.14 -12.81 -6.21
C PHE A 3 -28.22 -11.90 -5.39
N GLU A 4 -27.44 -12.48 -4.51
CA GLU A 4 -26.33 -11.82 -3.81
C GLU A 4 -25.02 -12.54 -4.10
N ALA A 5 -23.92 -11.79 -4.16
CA ALA A 5 -22.59 -12.37 -4.27
C ALA A 5 -22.10 -12.82 -2.88
N VAL A 6 -21.31 -13.88 -2.88
CA VAL A 6 -20.58 -14.39 -1.73
C VAL A 6 -19.12 -14.49 -2.14
N ILE A 7 -18.27 -13.62 -1.56
CA ILE A 7 -16.91 -13.41 -2.03
C ILE A 7 -15.93 -13.58 -0.87
N GLY A 8 -14.90 -14.39 -1.09
CA GLY A 8 -13.72 -14.51 -0.26
C GLY A 8 -12.47 -14.16 -1.05
N LEU A 9 -11.45 -13.64 -0.38
CA LEU A 9 -10.17 -13.25 -0.96
C LEU A 9 -9.04 -14.09 -0.38
N GLU A 10 -8.07 -14.40 -1.24
CA GLU A 10 -6.77 -14.95 -0.88
C GLU A 10 -5.72 -13.92 -1.30
N ILE A 11 -4.98 -13.37 -0.34
CA ILE A 11 -3.99 -12.34 -0.59
C ILE A 11 -2.61 -12.87 -0.23
N HIS A 12 -1.71 -12.87 -1.21
CA HIS A 12 -0.32 -13.25 -1.05
C HIS A 12 0.54 -11.99 -0.95
N VAL A 13 1.43 -11.95 0.04
CA VAL A 13 2.32 -10.81 0.30
C VAL A 13 3.77 -11.32 0.37
N GLU A 14 4.59 -10.93 -0.61
CA GLU A 14 6.04 -11.16 -0.53
C GLU A 14 6.65 -10.25 0.54
N MET A 15 7.40 -10.84 1.48
CA MET A 15 7.99 -10.10 2.59
C MET A 15 9.36 -9.52 2.24
N SER A 16 9.57 -8.26 2.56
CA SER A 16 10.85 -7.55 2.40
C SER A 16 11.85 -7.97 3.48
N THR A 17 12.45 -9.16 3.32
CA THR A 17 13.51 -9.67 4.20
C THR A 17 14.86 -9.64 3.49
N LYS A 18 15.97 -9.74 4.24
CA LYS A 18 17.32 -9.79 3.66
C LYS A 18 17.62 -11.13 3.01
N THR A 19 17.08 -12.19 3.56
CA THR A 19 17.29 -13.58 3.11
C THR A 19 15.95 -14.26 2.89
N LYS A 20 15.95 -15.36 2.16
CA LYS A 20 14.78 -16.19 1.88
C LYS A 20 14.18 -16.84 3.13
N MET A 21 13.02 -17.47 2.97
CA MET A 21 12.25 -18.02 4.10
C MET A 21 12.99 -19.14 4.84
N PHE A 22 13.63 -20.02 4.08
CA PHE A 22 14.27 -21.23 4.62
C PHE A 22 15.74 -21.37 4.25
N SER A 23 16.32 -20.44 3.50
CA SER A 23 17.71 -20.44 3.06
C SER A 23 18.39 -19.08 3.31
N SER A 24 19.73 -19.08 3.22
CA SER A 24 20.53 -17.87 3.36
C SER A 24 20.68 -17.05 2.06
N ALA A 25 20.09 -17.49 0.95
CA ALA A 25 20.12 -16.75 -0.29
C ALA A 25 19.49 -15.34 -0.11
N PRO A 26 20.07 -14.29 -0.71
CA PRO A 26 19.52 -12.95 -0.59
C PRO A 26 18.18 -12.81 -1.34
N VAL A 27 17.27 -12.00 -0.80
CA VAL A 27 16.10 -11.54 -1.53
C VAL A 27 16.51 -10.32 -2.38
N THR A 28 16.51 -10.49 -3.69
CA THR A 28 16.87 -9.42 -4.63
C THR A 28 16.19 -9.60 -5.98
N TYR A 29 15.73 -8.50 -6.56
CA TYR A 29 15.11 -8.44 -7.89
C TYR A 29 16.07 -7.89 -8.96
N LYS A 30 17.32 -7.59 -8.57
CA LYS A 30 18.34 -6.98 -9.46
C LYS A 30 19.46 -7.93 -9.88
N ALA A 31 19.47 -9.14 -9.35
CA ALA A 31 20.46 -10.15 -9.73
C ALA A 31 20.17 -10.73 -11.13
N GLU A 32 21.22 -11.23 -11.79
CA GLU A 32 21.05 -12.09 -12.95
C GLU A 32 20.18 -13.31 -12.62
N ALA A 33 19.45 -13.83 -13.60
CA ALA A 33 18.59 -14.99 -13.41
C ALA A 33 19.36 -16.16 -12.77
N ASN A 34 18.77 -16.76 -11.75
CA ASN A 34 19.33 -17.89 -10.99
C ASN A 34 20.65 -17.61 -10.25
N ALA A 35 21.01 -16.34 -10.02
CA ALA A 35 22.23 -15.98 -9.28
C ALA A 35 22.01 -15.86 -7.76
N ALA A 36 20.78 -15.58 -7.32
CA ALA A 36 20.41 -15.43 -5.90
C ALA A 36 19.75 -16.71 -5.35
N VAL A 37 20.47 -17.83 -5.42
CA VAL A 37 19.97 -19.16 -5.03
C VAL A 37 21.01 -19.93 -4.21
N THR A 38 20.53 -20.81 -3.34
CA THR A 38 21.33 -21.84 -2.64
C THR A 38 20.93 -23.23 -3.14
N PRO A 39 21.71 -24.29 -2.82
CA PRO A 39 21.31 -25.66 -3.14
C PRO A 39 19.93 -26.06 -2.59
N LEU A 40 19.50 -25.48 -1.47
CA LEU A 40 18.16 -25.70 -0.89
C LEU A 40 17.08 -25.15 -1.83
N ASP A 41 17.25 -23.93 -2.33
CA ASP A 41 16.28 -23.29 -3.24
C ASP A 41 16.13 -24.05 -4.57
N LEU A 42 17.18 -24.80 -4.96
CA LEU A 42 17.20 -25.66 -6.16
C LEU A 42 16.76 -27.09 -5.88
N GLY A 43 16.36 -27.42 -4.64
CA GLY A 43 15.89 -28.75 -4.26
C GLY A 43 16.97 -29.82 -4.24
N HIS A 44 18.25 -29.47 -4.01
CA HIS A 44 19.34 -30.47 -3.96
C HIS A 44 19.17 -31.40 -2.76
N PRO A 45 19.43 -32.71 -2.93
CA PRO A 45 19.36 -33.67 -1.85
C PRO A 45 20.29 -33.33 -0.69
N GLY A 46 19.83 -33.58 0.53
CA GLY A 46 20.64 -33.38 1.75
C GLY A 46 20.63 -31.94 2.29
N THR A 47 19.94 -31.01 1.67
CA THR A 47 19.78 -29.64 2.17
C THR A 47 18.69 -29.56 3.23
N MET A 48 18.91 -28.71 4.26
CA MET A 48 18.03 -28.59 5.42
C MET A 48 17.48 -27.14 5.51
N PRO A 49 16.15 -26.95 5.62
CA PRO A 49 15.55 -25.64 5.79
C PRO A 49 15.84 -25.06 7.18
N VAL A 50 16.00 -23.72 7.25
CA VAL A 50 16.12 -22.97 8.51
C VAL A 50 15.19 -21.77 8.46
N VAL A 51 14.32 -21.63 9.46
CA VAL A 51 13.28 -20.59 9.49
C VAL A 51 13.88 -19.19 9.62
N ASN A 52 13.46 -18.28 8.75
CA ASN A 52 13.85 -16.88 8.80
C ASN A 52 13.13 -16.16 9.95
N ARG A 53 13.89 -15.78 10.99
CA ARG A 53 13.37 -15.08 12.17
C ARG A 53 12.65 -13.77 11.84
N GLN A 54 13.16 -12.98 10.86
CA GLN A 54 12.55 -11.69 10.50
C GLN A 54 11.20 -11.90 9.81
N ALA A 55 11.06 -12.95 8.99
CA ALA A 55 9.78 -13.28 8.36
C ALA A 55 8.70 -13.61 9.42
N ILE A 56 9.07 -14.30 10.50
CA ILE A 56 8.16 -14.58 11.62
C ILE A 56 7.79 -13.30 12.38
N ILE A 57 8.74 -12.40 12.64
CA ILE A 57 8.45 -11.09 13.24
C ILE A 57 7.46 -10.32 12.38
N ASN A 58 7.69 -10.25 11.07
CA ASN A 58 6.81 -9.58 10.12
C ASN A 58 5.38 -10.17 10.14
N ALA A 59 5.29 -11.52 10.15
CA ALA A 59 3.99 -12.20 10.22
C ALA A 59 3.24 -11.90 11.53
N ILE A 60 3.93 -11.89 12.68
CA ILE A 60 3.36 -11.54 13.99
C ILE A 60 2.82 -10.09 13.97
N GLN A 61 3.56 -9.15 13.39
CA GLN A 61 3.14 -7.73 13.28
C GLN A 61 1.88 -7.59 12.42
N VAL A 62 1.81 -8.30 11.30
CA VAL A 62 0.60 -8.29 10.44
C VAL A 62 -0.56 -9.00 11.14
N CYS A 63 -0.32 -10.15 11.81
CA CYS A 63 -1.35 -10.82 12.64
C CYS A 63 -1.95 -9.86 13.68
N HIS A 64 -1.09 -9.12 14.39
CA HIS A 64 -1.55 -8.13 15.37
C HIS A 64 -2.39 -7.02 14.74
N ALA A 65 -1.96 -6.47 13.59
CA ALA A 65 -2.70 -5.45 12.87
C ALA A 65 -4.07 -5.94 12.35
N LEU A 66 -4.18 -7.22 12.01
CA LEU A 66 -5.39 -7.89 11.57
C LEU A 66 -6.24 -8.48 12.70
N GLN A 67 -5.84 -8.24 13.97
CA GLN A 67 -6.52 -8.77 15.16
C GLN A 67 -6.65 -10.31 15.15
N LEU A 68 -5.68 -11.01 14.58
CA LEU A 68 -5.62 -12.47 14.57
C LEU A 68 -5.11 -13.01 15.90
N ASN A 69 -5.62 -14.17 16.30
CA ASN A 69 -5.05 -14.97 17.37
C ASN A 69 -3.74 -15.56 16.87
N ILE A 70 -2.62 -15.22 17.51
CA ILE A 70 -1.29 -15.72 17.15
C ILE A 70 -1.08 -17.08 17.81
N ASP A 71 -0.74 -18.10 17.00
CA ASP A 71 -0.40 -19.44 17.51
C ASP A 71 0.93 -19.38 18.27
N PRO A 72 1.00 -19.89 19.52
CA PRO A 72 2.23 -19.90 20.30
C PRO A 72 3.27 -20.91 19.80
N GLN A 73 2.94 -21.70 18.77
CA GLN A 73 3.85 -22.69 18.21
C GLN A 73 3.90 -22.58 16.68
N LEU A 74 5.09 -22.41 16.11
CA LEU A 74 5.29 -22.49 14.67
C LEU A 74 5.28 -23.95 14.24
N TRP A 75 4.43 -24.25 13.30
CA TRP A 75 4.28 -25.55 12.69
C TRP A 75 4.32 -25.41 11.17
N PHE A 76 5.08 -26.26 10.51
CA PHE A 76 5.18 -26.26 9.04
C PHE A 76 4.76 -27.61 8.47
N ASP A 77 4.12 -27.55 7.33
CA ASP A 77 3.64 -28.68 6.55
C ASP A 77 4.23 -28.63 5.13
N ARG A 78 4.28 -29.78 4.45
CA ARG A 78 4.55 -29.86 3.02
C ARG A 78 3.25 -29.89 2.24
N LYS A 79 3.12 -28.98 1.27
CA LYS A 79 2.09 -28.98 0.24
C LYS A 79 2.71 -29.61 -1.02
N ASN A 80 2.33 -30.85 -1.32
CA ASN A 80 2.99 -31.61 -2.37
C ASN A 80 2.31 -31.40 -3.72
N TYR A 81 3.04 -30.92 -4.69
CA TYR A 81 2.64 -30.83 -6.10
C TYR A 81 3.88 -30.67 -6.98
N PHE A 82 3.75 -31.13 -8.25
CA PHE A 82 4.86 -31.07 -9.19
C PHE A 82 4.60 -29.98 -10.23
N TYR A 83 5.48 -29.00 -10.23
CA TYR A 83 5.45 -27.93 -11.22
C TYR A 83 6.87 -27.40 -11.47
N PRO A 84 7.21 -26.89 -12.69
CA PRO A 84 8.58 -26.47 -13.01
C PRO A 84 9.16 -25.40 -12.09
N ASP A 85 8.33 -24.56 -11.50
CA ASP A 85 8.73 -23.48 -10.58
C ASP A 85 8.92 -23.95 -9.12
N LEU A 86 8.71 -25.24 -8.86
CA LEU A 86 8.81 -25.84 -7.53
C LEU A 86 9.83 -26.99 -7.52
N PRO A 87 11.15 -26.68 -7.43
CA PRO A 87 12.21 -27.68 -7.67
C PRO A 87 12.24 -28.81 -6.64
N LYS A 88 11.76 -28.59 -5.43
CA LYS A 88 11.66 -29.60 -4.38
C LYS A 88 10.49 -30.59 -4.61
N GLY A 89 9.52 -30.24 -5.47
CA GLY A 89 8.28 -31.00 -5.61
C GLY A 89 7.26 -30.77 -4.49
N TYR A 90 7.56 -29.89 -3.56
CA TYR A 90 6.66 -29.45 -2.50
C TYR A 90 6.98 -28.01 -2.08
N GLN A 91 5.98 -27.34 -1.53
CA GLN A 91 6.11 -26.02 -0.90
C GLN A 91 5.99 -26.19 0.61
N ILE A 92 6.89 -25.57 1.37
CA ILE A 92 6.79 -25.53 2.83
C ILE A 92 5.80 -24.40 3.17
N THR A 93 4.74 -24.73 3.92
CA THR A 93 3.63 -23.87 4.28
C THR A 93 3.10 -24.20 5.66
N GLN A 94 1.97 -23.63 6.08
CA GLN A 94 1.32 -23.90 7.36
C GLN A 94 -0.16 -24.24 7.13
N ASN A 95 -0.47 -25.51 6.93
CA ASN A 95 -1.85 -25.96 6.73
C ASN A 95 -2.56 -26.30 8.05
N ALA A 96 -1.92 -27.13 8.90
CA ALA A 96 -2.55 -27.62 10.13
C ALA A 96 -2.61 -26.53 11.22
N ARG A 97 -1.58 -25.69 11.33
CA ARG A 97 -1.46 -24.64 12.35
C ARG A 97 -0.92 -23.36 11.72
N PRO A 98 -1.80 -22.51 11.14
CA PRO A 98 -1.40 -21.19 10.65
C PRO A 98 -0.94 -20.31 11.83
N ILE A 99 0.06 -19.47 11.61
CA ILE A 99 0.58 -18.56 12.65
C ILE A 99 -0.48 -17.59 13.17
N GLY A 100 -1.48 -17.23 12.34
CA GLY A 100 -2.59 -16.37 12.74
C GLY A 100 -3.94 -16.97 12.35
N SER A 101 -4.92 -16.89 13.23
CA SER A 101 -6.28 -17.42 12.99
C SER A 101 -7.35 -16.51 13.60
N ILE A 102 -8.54 -16.51 12.98
CA ILE A 102 -9.74 -15.84 13.48
C ILE A 102 -9.50 -14.36 13.83
N GLY A 103 -9.42 -13.54 12.82
CA GLY A 103 -9.30 -12.09 12.97
C GLY A 103 -10.42 -11.34 12.27
N ARG A 104 -10.39 -10.01 12.38
CA ARG A 104 -11.27 -9.13 11.64
C ARG A 104 -10.66 -7.73 11.52
N ILE A 105 -10.99 -7.04 10.44
CA ILE A 105 -10.74 -5.60 10.31
C ILE A 105 -11.99 -4.91 9.81
N GLU A 106 -12.09 -3.61 10.08
CA GLU A 106 -13.10 -2.75 9.47
C GLU A 106 -12.42 -1.96 8.35
N VAL A 107 -13.04 -1.97 7.17
CA VAL A 107 -12.62 -1.19 6.01
C VAL A 107 -13.64 -0.10 5.73
N ASP A 108 -13.17 1.05 5.25
CA ASP A 108 -14.06 2.14 4.84
C ASP A 108 -14.50 1.91 3.38
N VAL A 109 -15.79 1.79 3.17
CA VAL A 109 -16.39 1.70 1.86
C VAL A 109 -17.29 2.92 1.65
N GLU A 110 -16.79 3.91 0.90
CA GLU A 110 -17.52 5.15 0.62
C GLU A 110 -18.05 5.87 1.87
N GLY A 111 -17.22 5.93 2.93
CA GLY A 111 -17.57 6.55 4.20
C GLY A 111 -18.35 5.66 5.18
N THR A 112 -18.60 4.39 4.82
CA THR A 112 -19.30 3.43 5.67
C THR A 112 -18.35 2.32 6.12
N PRO A 113 -18.18 2.11 7.44
CA PRO A 113 -17.38 1.01 7.97
C PRO A 113 -18.00 -0.35 7.60
N PHE A 114 -17.21 -1.25 7.05
CA PHE A 114 -17.62 -2.59 6.70
C PHE A 114 -16.67 -3.62 7.35
N PRO A 115 -17.17 -4.51 8.23
CA PRO A 115 -16.35 -5.52 8.88
C PRO A 115 -16.11 -6.72 7.96
N ILE A 116 -14.84 -7.15 7.87
CA ILE A 116 -14.45 -8.35 7.15
C ILE A 116 -13.69 -9.27 8.10
N ARG A 117 -14.16 -10.50 8.23
CA ARG A 117 -13.51 -11.54 9.03
C ARG A 117 -12.40 -12.18 8.23
N ILE A 118 -11.32 -12.47 8.94
CA ILE A 118 -10.15 -13.15 8.39
C ILE A 118 -10.12 -14.56 8.98
N GLU A 119 -10.03 -15.55 8.11
CA GLU A 119 -9.99 -16.96 8.51
C GLU A 119 -8.62 -17.28 9.11
N ARG A 120 -7.55 -16.94 8.36
CA ARG A 120 -6.17 -17.24 8.75
C ARG A 120 -5.16 -16.34 8.02
N LEU A 121 -3.98 -16.28 8.62
CA LEU A 121 -2.73 -15.88 7.99
C LEU A 121 -1.74 -17.00 8.20
N HIS A 122 -1.09 -17.46 7.14
CA HIS A 122 0.00 -18.43 7.25
C HIS A 122 1.24 -17.98 6.49
N VAL A 123 2.38 -18.54 6.88
CA VAL A 123 3.69 -18.23 6.28
C VAL A 123 4.11 -19.40 5.41
N GLU A 124 4.66 -19.09 4.25
CA GLU A 124 5.15 -20.05 3.28
C GLU A 124 6.32 -19.47 2.47
N GLU A 125 6.81 -20.23 1.52
CA GLU A 125 7.81 -19.79 0.54
C GLU A 125 7.19 -19.59 -0.83
N ASP A 126 7.66 -18.59 -1.59
CA ASP A 126 7.21 -18.37 -2.97
C ASP A 126 7.88 -19.36 -3.93
N THR A 127 7.30 -19.51 -5.12
CA THR A 127 7.81 -20.34 -6.20
C THR A 127 8.67 -19.54 -7.18
N ALA A 128 9.38 -20.20 -8.08
CA ALA A 128 10.19 -19.56 -9.09
C ALA A 128 9.34 -18.74 -10.10
N MET A 129 9.95 -17.79 -10.75
CA MET A 129 9.33 -17.03 -11.84
C MET A 129 9.45 -17.81 -13.15
N GLN A 130 8.36 -17.86 -13.93
CA GLN A 130 8.32 -18.50 -15.22
C GLN A 130 8.15 -17.48 -16.34
N HIS A 131 8.97 -17.59 -17.38
CA HIS A 131 8.86 -16.80 -18.59
C HIS A 131 8.52 -17.71 -19.75
N HIS A 132 7.31 -17.61 -20.26
CA HIS A 132 6.79 -18.46 -21.33
C HIS A 132 7.12 -17.87 -22.69
N TYR A 133 7.70 -18.70 -23.57
CA TYR A 133 7.99 -18.42 -24.96
C TYR A 133 7.36 -19.48 -25.84
N GLU A 134 7.32 -19.27 -27.16
CA GLU A 134 6.85 -20.27 -28.06
C GLU A 134 7.80 -21.50 -28.07
N GLY A 135 7.28 -22.64 -27.65
CA GLY A 135 8.02 -23.90 -27.59
C GLY A 135 8.89 -24.17 -26.37
N PHE A 136 9.08 -23.20 -25.45
CA PHE A 136 9.84 -23.41 -24.21
C PHE A 136 9.46 -22.43 -23.10
N THR A 137 9.85 -22.76 -21.86
CA THR A 137 9.69 -21.89 -20.69
C THR A 137 11.03 -21.75 -19.98
N LEU A 138 11.45 -20.52 -19.71
CA LEU A 138 12.58 -20.24 -18.84
C LEU A 138 12.09 -20.10 -17.40
N VAL A 139 12.89 -20.58 -16.46
CA VAL A 139 12.59 -20.53 -15.03
C VAL A 139 13.70 -19.78 -14.29
N ASP A 140 13.32 -18.75 -13.54
CA ASP A 140 14.22 -17.99 -12.68
C ASP A 140 13.91 -18.31 -11.21
N TYR A 141 14.84 -19.04 -10.58
CA TYR A 141 14.73 -19.45 -9.18
C TYR A 141 15.13 -18.36 -8.18
N ASN A 142 15.47 -17.16 -8.60
CA ASN A 142 15.74 -16.05 -7.69
C ASN A 142 14.54 -15.76 -6.77
N ARG A 143 13.31 -15.92 -7.29
CA ARG A 143 12.09 -15.76 -6.49
C ARG A 143 11.79 -16.97 -5.60
N ALA A 144 12.16 -18.18 -6.00
CA ALA A 144 11.91 -19.40 -5.21
C ALA A 144 12.47 -19.28 -3.80
N GLY A 145 11.64 -19.50 -2.80
CA GLY A 145 12.01 -19.39 -1.40
C GLY A 145 11.89 -17.98 -0.79
N ILE A 146 11.47 -16.95 -1.53
CA ILE A 146 11.14 -15.65 -0.93
C ILE A 146 10.05 -15.85 0.12
N PRO A 147 10.17 -15.24 1.33
CA PRO A 147 9.14 -15.37 2.35
C PRO A 147 7.82 -14.79 1.88
N LEU A 148 6.76 -15.57 1.98
CA LEU A 148 5.42 -15.24 1.55
C LEU A 148 4.45 -15.39 2.73
N MET A 149 3.51 -14.46 2.85
CA MET A 149 2.32 -14.59 3.71
C MET A 149 1.10 -14.77 2.83
N GLU A 150 0.22 -15.70 3.19
CA GLU A 150 -1.11 -15.81 2.61
C GLU A 150 -2.16 -15.45 3.65
N ILE A 151 -3.03 -14.49 3.31
CA ILE A 151 -4.14 -14.01 4.12
C ILE A 151 -5.43 -14.45 3.46
N VAL A 152 -6.22 -15.25 4.17
CA VAL A 152 -7.50 -15.79 3.67
C VAL A 152 -8.65 -15.18 4.45
N THR A 153 -9.61 -14.57 3.73
CA THR A 153 -10.81 -14.01 4.35
C THR A 153 -11.93 -15.06 4.46
N ARG A 154 -12.88 -14.80 5.36
CA ARG A 154 -14.19 -15.41 5.26
C ARG A 154 -15.00 -14.76 4.13
N PRO A 155 -16.04 -15.44 3.61
CA PRO A 155 -16.80 -14.95 2.46
C PRO A 155 -17.85 -13.90 2.87
N ASP A 156 -17.40 -12.83 3.52
CA ASP A 156 -18.26 -11.74 4.00
C ASP A 156 -18.52 -10.66 2.93
N ILE A 157 -17.66 -10.57 1.93
CA ILE A 157 -17.69 -9.55 0.88
C ILE A 157 -18.84 -9.80 -0.08
N ARG A 158 -19.49 -8.72 -0.55
CA ARG A 158 -20.69 -8.77 -1.40
C ARG A 158 -20.56 -8.05 -2.73
N ASN A 159 -19.54 -7.23 -2.93
CA ASN A 159 -19.31 -6.47 -4.17
C ASN A 159 -17.84 -6.12 -4.36
N GLY A 160 -17.51 -5.59 -5.56
CA GLY A 160 -16.16 -5.20 -5.91
C GLY A 160 -15.59 -4.05 -5.06
N ALA A 161 -16.42 -3.09 -4.65
CA ALA A 161 -15.95 -1.96 -3.83
C ALA A 161 -15.46 -2.41 -2.44
N GLN A 162 -16.18 -3.33 -1.79
CA GLN A 162 -15.77 -3.92 -0.52
C GLN A 162 -14.47 -4.72 -0.65
N ALA A 163 -14.32 -5.47 -1.74
CA ALA A 163 -13.10 -6.23 -2.02
C ALA A 163 -11.90 -5.28 -2.24
N ALA A 164 -12.08 -4.25 -3.05
CA ALA A 164 -11.05 -3.24 -3.32
C ALA A 164 -10.61 -2.52 -2.04
N ALA A 165 -11.55 -2.14 -1.18
CA ALA A 165 -11.26 -1.51 0.11
C ALA A 165 -10.46 -2.43 1.04
N PHE A 166 -10.75 -3.74 1.05
CA PHE A 166 -9.99 -4.71 1.83
C PHE A 166 -8.56 -4.88 1.30
N VAL A 167 -8.39 -5.04 -0.02
CA VAL A 167 -7.05 -5.18 -0.63
C VAL A 167 -6.21 -3.92 -0.36
N ASP A 168 -6.81 -2.72 -0.44
CA ASP A 168 -6.11 -1.47 -0.12
C ASP A 168 -5.74 -1.39 1.36
N ALA A 169 -6.61 -1.83 2.27
CA ALA A 169 -6.30 -1.90 3.70
C ALA A 169 -5.11 -2.82 3.99
N ILE A 170 -5.06 -4.02 3.38
CA ILE A 170 -3.92 -4.92 3.49
C ILE A 170 -2.65 -4.27 2.91
N ARG A 171 -2.73 -3.66 1.71
CA ARG A 171 -1.61 -2.93 1.11
C ARG A 171 -1.06 -1.86 2.04
N GLN A 172 -1.94 -1.05 2.65
CA GLN A 172 -1.52 -0.03 3.61
C GLN A 172 -0.87 -0.65 4.86
N ILE A 173 -1.45 -1.69 5.44
CA ILE A 173 -0.89 -2.38 6.62
C ILE A 173 0.53 -2.85 6.33
N VAL A 174 0.74 -3.63 5.28
CA VAL A 174 2.06 -4.22 5.00
C VAL A 174 3.10 -3.19 4.59
N SER A 175 2.68 -2.10 3.92
CA SER A 175 3.57 -1.00 3.53
C SER A 175 3.97 -0.14 4.73
N PHE A 176 3.03 0.24 5.61
CA PHE A 176 3.33 1.05 6.80
C PHE A 176 4.15 0.28 7.84
N LEU A 177 3.96 -1.02 7.95
CA LEU A 177 4.81 -1.90 8.76
C LEU A 177 6.19 -2.15 8.11
N LYS A 178 6.40 -1.72 6.86
CA LYS A 178 7.60 -2.02 6.05
C LYS A 178 7.87 -3.52 5.89
N VAL A 179 6.83 -4.31 5.95
CA VAL A 179 6.87 -5.77 5.76
C VAL A 179 6.94 -6.12 4.29
N SER A 180 6.31 -5.33 3.43
CA SER A 180 6.30 -5.48 1.97
C SER A 180 6.21 -4.11 1.30
N THR A 181 6.57 -4.02 0.02
CA THR A 181 6.27 -2.83 -0.80
C THR A 181 4.77 -2.71 -1.07
N GLY A 182 4.01 -3.80 -1.02
CA GLY A 182 2.57 -3.84 -1.27
C GLY A 182 2.16 -3.50 -2.70
N LYS A 183 3.07 -3.60 -3.66
CA LYS A 183 2.83 -3.25 -5.06
C LYS A 183 2.31 -4.45 -5.85
N MET A 184 1.08 -4.35 -6.34
CA MET A 184 0.45 -5.40 -7.14
C MET A 184 1.08 -5.50 -8.53
N GLU A 185 1.45 -4.40 -9.13
CA GLU A 185 2.10 -4.31 -10.45
C GLU A 185 3.50 -4.94 -10.48
N GLU A 186 4.19 -5.00 -9.34
CA GLU A 186 5.49 -5.65 -9.18
C GLU A 186 5.35 -7.10 -8.67
N GLY A 187 4.10 -7.55 -8.36
CA GLY A 187 3.81 -8.89 -7.84
C GLY A 187 4.12 -9.09 -6.35
N SER A 188 4.53 -8.05 -5.62
CA SER A 188 4.79 -8.14 -4.18
C SER A 188 3.50 -8.26 -3.34
N LEU A 189 2.36 -7.93 -3.93
CA LEU A 189 1.03 -8.20 -3.41
C LEU A 189 0.19 -8.79 -4.54
N ARG A 190 -0.39 -9.97 -4.32
CA ARG A 190 -1.25 -10.67 -5.28
C ARG A 190 -2.60 -10.96 -4.61
N CYS A 191 -3.67 -10.92 -5.39
CA CYS A 191 -5.01 -11.19 -4.89
C CYS A 191 -5.72 -12.17 -5.81
N ASP A 192 -6.20 -13.28 -5.25
CA ASP A 192 -7.11 -14.21 -5.89
C ASP A 192 -8.50 -14.04 -5.30
N VAL A 193 -9.52 -14.03 -6.15
CA VAL A 193 -10.91 -13.83 -5.76
C VAL A 193 -11.69 -15.14 -5.92
N ASN A 194 -12.33 -15.58 -4.85
CA ASN A 194 -13.28 -16.68 -4.86
C ASN A 194 -14.71 -16.12 -4.80
N ILE A 195 -15.49 -16.27 -5.86
CA ILE A 195 -16.83 -15.68 -5.97
C ILE A 195 -17.88 -16.72 -6.35
N SER A 196 -19.05 -16.65 -5.71
CA SER A 196 -20.26 -17.35 -6.10
C SER A 196 -21.48 -16.46 -5.95
N MET A 197 -22.55 -16.78 -6.65
CA MET A 197 -23.84 -16.12 -6.54
C MET A 197 -24.86 -17.08 -5.94
N ARG A 198 -25.73 -16.57 -5.03
CA ARG A 198 -26.86 -17.32 -4.46
C ARG A 198 -28.11 -16.46 -4.40
N PRO A 199 -29.33 -17.05 -4.37
CA PRO A 199 -30.52 -16.28 -4.12
C PRO A 199 -30.49 -15.60 -2.73
N ILE A 200 -30.98 -14.37 -2.65
CA ILE A 200 -31.01 -13.62 -1.38
C ILE A 200 -31.84 -14.43 -0.35
N GLY A 201 -31.30 -14.56 0.86
CA GLY A 201 -31.92 -15.30 1.97
C GLY A 201 -31.63 -16.81 1.97
N VAL A 202 -30.88 -17.32 1.01
CA VAL A 202 -30.42 -18.72 0.98
C VAL A 202 -29.01 -18.82 1.59
N GLU A 203 -28.84 -19.69 2.59
CA GLU A 203 -27.53 -19.85 3.26
C GLU A 203 -26.53 -20.70 2.46
N THR A 204 -27.01 -21.62 1.63
CA THR A 204 -26.14 -22.49 0.81
C THR A 204 -25.38 -21.70 -0.23
N PHE A 205 -24.08 -21.90 -0.28
CA PHE A 205 -23.23 -21.25 -1.28
C PHE A 205 -23.53 -21.74 -2.70
N GLY A 206 -23.41 -20.84 -3.66
CA GLY A 206 -23.42 -21.18 -5.07
C GLY A 206 -22.10 -21.83 -5.52
N THR A 207 -22.01 -22.15 -6.81
CA THR A 207 -20.78 -22.72 -7.39
C THR A 207 -19.68 -21.68 -7.41
N LYS A 208 -18.53 -22.01 -6.79
CA LYS A 208 -17.36 -21.13 -6.68
C LYS A 208 -16.63 -21.00 -8.02
N VAL A 209 -16.36 -19.76 -8.41
CA VAL A 209 -15.44 -19.39 -9.48
C VAL A 209 -14.24 -18.66 -8.86
N GLU A 210 -13.05 -19.01 -9.30
CA GLU A 210 -11.81 -18.40 -8.89
C GLU A 210 -11.34 -17.42 -9.98
N ILE A 211 -11.03 -16.17 -9.61
CA ILE A 211 -10.46 -15.18 -10.55
C ILE A 211 -9.03 -14.90 -10.13
N LYS A 212 -8.09 -15.09 -11.08
CA LYS A 212 -6.66 -14.93 -10.90
C LYS A 212 -6.08 -13.81 -11.76
N ASN A 213 -4.80 -13.52 -11.54
CA ASN A 213 -4.02 -12.55 -12.31
C ASN A 213 -4.60 -11.12 -12.25
N LEU A 214 -4.95 -10.70 -11.05
CA LEU A 214 -5.41 -9.34 -10.76
C LEU A 214 -4.22 -8.49 -10.31
N ASN A 215 -3.77 -7.59 -11.17
CA ASN A 215 -2.53 -6.80 -11.01
C ASN A 215 -2.76 -5.36 -10.52
N SER A 216 -3.99 -5.01 -10.16
CA SER A 216 -4.32 -3.73 -9.52
C SER A 216 -5.60 -3.84 -8.69
N ILE A 217 -5.74 -2.98 -7.69
CA ILE A 217 -6.96 -2.88 -6.85
C ILE A 217 -8.20 -2.57 -7.72
N ALA A 218 -8.02 -1.70 -8.71
CA ALA A 218 -9.12 -1.38 -9.64
C ALA A 218 -9.56 -2.60 -10.46
N ASN A 219 -8.64 -3.48 -10.83
CA ASN A 219 -8.97 -4.72 -11.53
C ASN A 219 -9.63 -5.75 -10.63
N VAL A 220 -9.31 -5.78 -9.33
CA VAL A 220 -10.05 -6.61 -8.36
C VAL A 220 -11.52 -6.21 -8.36
N GLN A 221 -11.81 -4.91 -8.22
CA GLN A 221 -13.19 -4.41 -8.24
C GLN A 221 -13.91 -4.74 -9.55
N ARG A 222 -13.31 -4.35 -10.69
CA ARG A 222 -13.93 -4.54 -12.01
C ARG A 222 -14.17 -6.01 -12.34
N ALA A 223 -13.21 -6.89 -12.02
CA ALA A 223 -13.33 -8.31 -12.27
C ALA A 223 -14.49 -8.93 -11.48
N ILE A 224 -14.67 -8.54 -10.23
CA ILE A 224 -15.79 -8.97 -9.39
C ILE A 224 -17.11 -8.50 -10.00
N ASP A 225 -17.24 -7.21 -10.32
CA ASP A 225 -18.49 -6.64 -10.83
C ASP A 225 -18.90 -7.30 -12.15
N VAL A 226 -17.94 -7.54 -13.05
CA VAL A 226 -18.22 -8.23 -14.34
C VAL A 226 -18.58 -9.69 -14.13
N GLU A 227 -17.89 -10.38 -13.22
CA GLU A 227 -18.18 -11.81 -12.93
C GLU A 227 -19.54 -11.99 -12.24
N MET A 228 -19.92 -11.08 -11.36
CA MET A 228 -21.28 -11.06 -10.78
C MET A 228 -22.34 -11.00 -11.87
N LEU A 229 -22.20 -10.05 -12.81
CA LEU A 229 -23.13 -9.92 -13.94
C LEU A 229 -23.17 -11.18 -14.83
N ARG A 230 -22.00 -11.79 -15.05
CA ARG A 230 -21.92 -13.04 -15.82
C ARG A 230 -22.67 -14.19 -15.15
N GLN A 231 -22.41 -14.42 -13.85
CA GLN A 231 -23.05 -15.49 -13.09
C GLN A 231 -24.55 -15.24 -12.96
N GLU A 232 -24.98 -14.01 -12.68
CA GLU A 232 -26.40 -13.65 -12.58
C GLU A 232 -27.15 -13.95 -13.89
N ARG A 233 -26.59 -13.58 -15.04
CA ARG A 233 -27.19 -13.88 -16.36
C ARG A 233 -27.36 -15.37 -16.58
N LEU A 234 -26.38 -16.20 -16.22
CA LEU A 234 -26.47 -17.66 -16.32
C LEU A 234 -27.60 -18.21 -15.46
N LEU A 235 -27.64 -17.77 -14.19
CA LEU A 235 -28.64 -18.25 -13.23
C LEU A 235 -30.07 -17.83 -13.60
N ILE A 236 -30.26 -16.61 -14.11
CA ILE A 236 -31.58 -16.17 -14.61
C ILE A 236 -32.00 -16.99 -15.81
N SER A 237 -31.07 -17.40 -16.68
CA SER A 237 -31.33 -18.26 -17.84
C SER A 237 -31.45 -19.73 -17.49
N GLY A 238 -31.42 -20.12 -16.21
CA GLY A 238 -31.46 -21.50 -15.77
C GLY A 238 -30.20 -22.32 -16.10
N ILE A 239 -29.11 -21.67 -16.44
CA ILE A 239 -27.84 -22.32 -16.77
C ILE A 239 -26.98 -22.36 -15.49
N PRO A 240 -26.54 -23.57 -15.05
CA PRO A 240 -25.71 -23.67 -13.85
C PRO A 240 -24.31 -23.06 -14.07
N VAL A 241 -23.83 -22.33 -13.08
CA VAL A 241 -22.44 -21.87 -13.05
C VAL A 241 -21.54 -23.09 -12.91
N GLN A 242 -20.46 -23.14 -13.69
CA GLN A 242 -19.44 -24.21 -13.61
C GLN A 242 -18.31 -23.79 -12.66
N GLN A 243 -17.69 -24.74 -11.98
CA GLN A 243 -16.50 -24.48 -11.18
C GLN A 243 -15.29 -24.26 -12.10
N GLU A 244 -14.81 -23.03 -12.13
CA GLU A 244 -13.82 -22.58 -13.11
C GLU A 244 -12.76 -21.72 -12.43
N THR A 245 -11.55 -21.68 -13.03
CA THR A 245 -10.57 -20.61 -12.83
C THR A 245 -10.61 -19.70 -14.04
N ARG A 246 -10.76 -18.41 -13.78
CA ARG A 246 -10.87 -17.36 -14.80
C ARG A 246 -9.80 -16.28 -14.58
N ARG A 247 -9.51 -15.47 -15.59
CA ARG A 247 -8.70 -14.25 -15.51
C ARG A 247 -9.51 -13.05 -15.99
N TYR A 248 -9.20 -11.87 -15.47
CA TYR A 248 -9.79 -10.64 -15.99
C TYR A 248 -9.03 -10.15 -17.22
N ASP A 249 -9.75 -9.77 -18.28
CA ASP A 249 -9.21 -9.15 -19.49
C ASP A 249 -9.64 -7.67 -19.51
N GLU A 250 -8.67 -6.76 -19.31
CA GLU A 250 -8.94 -5.33 -19.23
C GLU A 250 -9.45 -4.72 -20.54
N LEU A 251 -8.97 -5.23 -21.67
CA LEU A 251 -9.36 -4.71 -22.99
C LEU A 251 -10.79 -5.09 -23.33
N LYS A 252 -11.16 -6.34 -23.06
CA LYS A 252 -12.51 -6.85 -23.30
C LYS A 252 -13.48 -6.53 -22.17
N LYS A 253 -12.98 -6.13 -21.01
CA LYS A 253 -13.74 -5.90 -19.77
C LYS A 253 -14.61 -7.10 -19.40
N GLU A 254 -14.04 -8.30 -19.48
CA GLU A 254 -14.72 -9.56 -19.17
C GLU A 254 -13.78 -10.54 -18.45
N THR A 255 -14.35 -11.53 -17.77
CA THR A 255 -13.58 -12.66 -17.25
C THR A 255 -13.48 -13.74 -18.32
N ILE A 256 -12.27 -14.27 -18.56
CA ILE A 256 -11.99 -15.29 -19.56
C ILE A 256 -11.64 -16.60 -18.86
N LEU A 257 -12.21 -17.70 -19.36
CA LEU A 257 -11.91 -19.04 -18.85
C LEU A 257 -10.43 -19.38 -19.05
N MET A 258 -9.76 -19.79 -17.97
CA MET A 258 -8.41 -20.37 -18.02
C MET A 258 -8.46 -21.90 -18.00
N ARG A 259 -9.19 -22.44 -17.03
CA ARG A 259 -9.37 -23.90 -16.89
C ARG A 259 -10.69 -24.23 -16.18
N LYS A 260 -11.28 -25.36 -16.51
CA LYS A 260 -12.35 -25.96 -15.72
C LYS A 260 -11.73 -26.78 -14.59
N LYS A 261 -12.26 -26.66 -13.38
CA LYS A 261 -11.88 -27.54 -12.28
C LYS A 261 -12.74 -28.78 -12.35
N THR A 262 -12.17 -29.88 -12.82
CA THR A 262 -12.85 -31.16 -12.89
C THR A 262 -12.77 -31.94 -11.58
N ASP A 263 -11.67 -31.76 -10.83
CA ASP A 263 -11.44 -32.44 -9.55
C ASP A 263 -10.69 -31.52 -8.57
N ALA A 264 -10.94 -31.69 -7.27
CA ALA A 264 -10.13 -31.04 -6.24
C ALA A 264 -8.75 -31.70 -6.20
N VAL A 265 -7.70 -30.88 -6.32
CA VAL A 265 -6.31 -31.39 -6.19
C VAL A 265 -6.07 -31.72 -4.73
N ASP A 266 -5.76 -32.98 -4.44
CA ASP A 266 -5.29 -33.39 -3.13
C ASP A 266 -3.78 -33.17 -3.03
N TYR A 267 -3.38 -32.16 -2.29
CA TYR A 267 -1.96 -31.82 -2.08
C TYR A 267 -1.26 -32.74 -1.09
N LYS A 268 -1.92 -33.73 -0.51
CA LYS A 268 -1.36 -34.72 0.41
C LYS A 268 -0.47 -34.07 1.47
N TYR A 269 -1.06 -33.13 2.20
CA TYR A 269 -0.35 -32.43 3.26
C TYR A 269 0.18 -33.39 4.32
N PHE A 270 1.41 -33.15 4.77
CA PHE A 270 1.98 -33.77 5.97
C PHE A 270 3.00 -32.83 6.60
N THR A 271 3.30 -33.03 7.87
CA THR A 271 4.25 -32.20 8.64
C THR A 271 5.63 -32.20 7.99
N GLU A 272 6.26 -31.03 7.86
CA GLU A 272 7.64 -30.88 7.39
C GLU A 272 8.62 -31.54 8.36
N PRO A 273 9.24 -32.67 8.03
CA PRO A 273 10.05 -33.45 9.00
C PRO A 273 11.38 -32.79 9.35
N ASN A 274 11.85 -31.84 8.54
CA ASN A 274 13.14 -31.18 8.76
C ASN A 274 12.99 -29.88 9.55
N LEU A 275 11.77 -29.49 9.92
CA LEU A 275 11.47 -28.34 10.78
C LEU A 275 10.72 -28.86 12.02
N VAL A 276 11.41 -28.99 13.13
CA VAL A 276 10.72 -29.28 14.39
C VAL A 276 9.83 -28.11 14.79
N PRO A 277 8.68 -28.37 15.44
CA PRO A 277 7.84 -27.29 15.97
C PRO A 277 8.64 -26.36 16.87
N ILE A 278 8.45 -25.02 16.67
CA ILE A 278 9.18 -23.99 17.41
C ILE A 278 8.19 -23.27 18.32
N ASP A 279 8.40 -23.35 19.62
CA ASP A 279 7.59 -22.59 20.57
C ASP A 279 7.95 -21.10 20.51
N LEU A 280 6.94 -20.27 20.31
CA LEU A 280 7.06 -18.82 20.34
C LEU A 280 6.82 -18.31 21.76
N GLU A 281 7.90 -17.98 22.45
CA GLU A 281 7.79 -17.39 23.79
C GLU A 281 6.93 -16.12 23.77
N ALA A 282 6.09 -15.93 24.79
CA ALA A 282 5.24 -14.73 24.91
C ALA A 282 6.04 -13.42 24.84
N ALA A 283 7.25 -13.42 25.42
CA ALA A 283 8.16 -12.27 25.35
C ALA A 283 8.61 -11.97 23.91
N PHE A 284 8.85 -12.99 23.10
CA PHE A 284 9.20 -12.82 21.68
C PHE A 284 8.03 -12.22 20.89
N ILE A 285 6.82 -12.78 21.06
CA ILE A 285 5.60 -12.25 20.41
C ILE A 285 5.38 -10.77 20.82
N GLN A 286 5.45 -10.46 22.11
CA GLN A 286 5.27 -9.10 22.61
C GLN A 286 6.34 -8.15 22.09
N SER A 287 7.60 -8.59 22.00
CA SER A 287 8.69 -7.79 21.42
C SER A 287 8.45 -7.49 19.96
N ALA A 288 7.99 -8.48 19.16
CA ALA A 288 7.64 -8.28 17.75
C ALA A 288 6.51 -7.25 17.59
N ILE A 289 5.45 -7.33 18.41
CA ILE A 289 4.33 -6.39 18.41
C ILE A 289 4.81 -4.97 18.79
N THR A 290 5.59 -4.84 19.87
CA THR A 290 6.07 -3.53 20.36
C THR A 290 7.03 -2.86 19.38
N SER A 291 7.76 -3.62 18.58
CA SER A 291 8.64 -3.09 17.54
C SER A 291 7.91 -2.68 16.25
N SER A 292 6.59 -2.86 16.17
CA SER A 292 5.79 -2.49 15.00
C SER A 292 5.82 -0.98 14.75
N LEU A 293 5.93 -0.60 13.49
CA LEU A 293 5.77 0.79 13.07
C LEU A 293 4.30 1.22 13.15
N PRO A 294 4.02 2.52 13.34
CA PRO A 294 2.64 3.02 13.35
C PRO A 294 1.92 2.77 12.04
N LEU A 295 0.72 2.22 12.11
CA LEU A 295 -0.16 2.03 10.96
C LEU A 295 -0.68 3.37 10.40
N SER A 296 -1.17 3.36 9.16
CA SER A 296 -1.82 4.52 8.54
C SER A 296 -2.97 5.07 9.39
N THR A 297 -3.74 4.18 10.03
CA THR A 297 -4.85 4.53 10.94
C THR A 297 -4.36 5.30 12.19
N ASN A 298 -3.26 4.87 12.82
CA ASN A 298 -2.67 5.56 13.95
C ASN A 298 -2.17 6.95 13.56
N LYS A 299 -1.52 7.07 12.40
CA LYS A 299 -1.04 8.35 11.88
C LYS A 299 -2.21 9.29 11.55
N ARG A 300 -3.28 8.80 10.89
CA ARG A 300 -4.50 9.58 10.63
C ARG A 300 -5.10 10.14 11.90
N GLN A 301 -5.24 9.31 12.91
CA GLN A 301 -5.75 9.76 14.22
C GLN A 301 -4.85 10.85 14.83
N ARG A 302 -3.53 10.65 14.82
CA ARG A 302 -2.57 11.66 15.31
C ARG A 302 -2.67 12.95 14.51
N TYR A 303 -2.76 12.91 13.19
CA TYR A 303 -2.83 14.08 12.33
C TYR A 303 -4.11 14.90 12.59
N GLN A 304 -5.22 14.23 12.83
CA GLN A 304 -6.47 14.90 13.18
C GLN A 304 -6.45 15.46 14.61
N GLN A 305 -6.08 14.66 15.60
CA GLN A 305 -6.20 15.02 17.01
C GLN A 305 -5.08 15.95 17.50
N SER A 306 -3.84 15.70 17.06
CA SER A 306 -2.67 16.44 17.55
C SER A 306 -2.28 17.61 16.64
N PHE A 307 -2.54 17.50 15.32
CA PHE A 307 -2.15 18.51 14.35
C PHE A 307 -3.33 19.33 13.80
N GLY A 308 -4.57 18.97 14.16
CA GLY A 308 -5.78 19.69 13.76
C GLY A 308 -6.08 19.62 12.26
N LEU A 309 -5.61 18.59 11.56
CA LEU A 309 -5.92 18.41 10.16
C LEU A 309 -7.34 17.87 9.95
N SER A 310 -7.92 18.17 8.78
CA SER A 310 -9.20 17.56 8.38
C SER A 310 -9.07 16.06 8.19
N ALA A 311 -10.17 15.31 8.30
CA ALA A 311 -10.19 13.87 8.00
C ALA A 311 -9.72 13.59 6.57
N TYR A 312 -10.08 14.46 5.63
CA TYR A 312 -9.65 14.36 4.23
C TYR A 312 -8.14 14.52 4.09
N ASP A 313 -7.53 15.59 4.64
CA ASP A 313 -6.09 15.82 4.53
C ASP A 313 -5.30 14.68 5.21
N ALA A 314 -5.73 14.28 6.41
CA ALA A 314 -5.09 13.18 7.13
C ALA A 314 -5.17 11.86 6.36
N ASN A 315 -6.28 11.59 5.68
CA ASN A 315 -6.42 10.42 4.81
C ASN A 315 -5.50 10.52 3.59
N GLN A 316 -5.47 11.65 2.88
CA GLN A 316 -4.61 11.83 1.71
C GLN A 316 -3.11 11.68 2.05
N LEU A 317 -2.65 12.29 3.15
CA LEU A 317 -1.26 12.18 3.62
C LEU A 317 -0.86 10.75 4.03
N THR A 318 -1.80 9.87 4.28
CA THR A 318 -1.55 8.48 4.71
C THR A 318 -1.92 7.44 3.66
N GLN A 319 -2.11 7.83 2.40
CA GLN A 319 -2.28 6.90 1.28
C GLN A 319 -0.94 6.28 0.86
N ASP A 320 0.15 7.01 1.05
CA ASP A 320 1.51 6.58 0.73
C ASP A 320 2.43 6.74 1.94
N VAL A 321 3.27 5.73 2.18
CA VAL A 321 4.19 5.69 3.33
C VAL A 321 5.21 6.82 3.25
N ALA A 322 5.83 7.01 2.08
CA ALA A 322 6.91 7.97 1.90
C ALA A 322 6.40 9.43 2.00
N ILE A 323 5.18 9.71 1.50
CA ILE A 323 4.51 11.01 1.71
C ILE A 323 4.25 11.24 3.19
N SER A 324 3.75 10.22 3.89
CA SER A 324 3.50 10.29 5.33
C SER A 324 4.80 10.51 6.12
N GLU A 325 5.89 9.86 5.74
CA GLU A 325 7.20 10.03 6.38
C GLU A 325 7.78 11.41 6.12
N TYR A 326 7.65 11.95 4.91
CA TYR A 326 8.06 13.30 4.59
C TYR A 326 7.26 14.35 5.39
N PHE A 327 5.94 14.15 5.52
CA PHE A 327 5.11 15.00 6.37
C PHE A 327 5.54 14.93 7.85
N ASP A 328 5.77 13.72 8.38
CA ASP A 328 6.27 13.54 9.74
C ASP A 328 7.62 14.24 9.95
N ALA A 329 8.53 14.19 8.98
CA ALA A 329 9.79 14.89 9.02
C ALA A 329 9.59 16.42 9.08
N LEU A 330 8.67 16.98 8.30
CA LEU A 330 8.32 18.40 8.36
C LEU A 330 7.84 18.82 9.76
N THR A 331 7.02 17.98 10.40
CA THR A 331 6.48 18.28 11.74
C THR A 331 7.55 18.33 12.84
N SER A 332 8.75 17.80 12.60
CA SER A 332 9.87 17.89 13.52
C SER A 332 10.59 19.25 13.47
N PHE A 333 10.41 20.02 12.39
CA PHE A 333 11.03 21.34 12.21
C PHE A 333 10.12 22.53 12.52
N GLY A 334 8.81 22.31 12.64
CA GLY A 334 7.86 23.38 12.93
C GLY A 334 6.44 22.88 13.17
N LYS A 335 5.55 23.81 13.53
CA LYS A 335 4.14 23.51 13.89
C LYS A 335 3.13 24.01 12.84
N HIS A 336 3.57 24.32 11.63
CA HIS A 336 2.71 24.82 10.55
C HIS A 336 1.99 23.69 9.81
N TYR A 337 1.37 22.77 10.58
CA TYR A 337 0.84 21.48 10.08
C TYR A 337 -0.10 21.62 8.88
N LYS A 338 -1.02 22.60 8.94
CA LYS A 338 -1.98 22.82 7.85
C LYS A 338 -1.29 23.34 6.58
N LEU A 339 -0.29 24.23 6.71
CA LEU A 339 0.48 24.71 5.55
C LEU A 339 1.31 23.59 4.95
N TYR A 340 1.98 22.79 5.79
CA TYR A 340 2.70 21.59 5.31
C TYR A 340 1.79 20.67 4.52
N ALA A 341 0.60 20.34 5.07
CA ALA A 341 -0.37 19.48 4.39
C ALA A 341 -0.82 20.08 3.06
N ASN A 342 -1.20 21.36 3.04
CA ASN A 342 -1.67 22.03 1.83
C ASN A 342 -0.62 21.98 0.72
N TRP A 343 0.63 22.35 1.02
CA TRP A 343 1.70 22.36 0.03
C TRP A 343 2.07 20.96 -0.46
N LEU A 344 2.09 19.99 0.45
CA LEU A 344 2.41 18.61 0.09
C LEU A 344 1.35 18.00 -0.83
N LEU A 345 0.06 18.28 -0.53
CA LEU A 345 -1.08 17.77 -1.31
C LEU A 345 -1.37 18.60 -2.58
N SER A 346 -0.75 19.77 -2.76
CA SER A 346 -0.95 20.61 -3.95
C SER A 346 0.34 20.76 -4.77
N ASP A 347 1.22 21.67 -4.37
CA ASP A 347 2.38 22.08 -5.17
C ASP A 347 3.41 20.94 -5.32
N ILE A 348 3.73 20.22 -4.24
CA ILE A 348 4.63 19.06 -4.30
C ILE A 348 3.98 17.92 -5.09
N ALA A 349 2.72 17.59 -4.83
CA ALA A 349 2.01 16.55 -5.60
C ALA A 349 1.94 16.89 -7.09
N SER A 350 1.73 18.17 -7.45
CA SER A 350 1.76 18.64 -8.83
C SER A 350 3.14 18.44 -9.48
N TYR A 351 4.22 18.75 -8.76
CA TYR A 351 5.58 18.52 -9.23
C TYR A 351 5.84 17.02 -9.48
N LEU A 352 5.54 16.16 -8.51
CA LEU A 352 5.74 14.70 -8.62
C LEU A 352 4.96 14.12 -9.80
N ASN A 353 3.71 14.55 -10.01
CA ASN A 353 2.90 14.11 -11.15
C ASN A 353 3.48 14.56 -12.49
N LYS A 354 3.97 15.80 -12.60
CA LYS A 354 4.56 16.33 -13.84
C LYS A 354 5.87 15.63 -14.20
N THR A 355 6.68 15.29 -13.21
CA THR A 355 7.98 14.63 -13.40
C THR A 355 7.89 13.10 -13.41
N VAL A 356 6.70 12.54 -13.16
CA VAL A 356 6.48 11.10 -13.02
C VAL A 356 7.47 10.50 -11.98
N SER A 357 7.67 11.22 -10.88
CA SER A 357 8.60 10.86 -9.81
C SER A 357 7.88 10.58 -8.49
N VAL A 358 8.58 9.97 -7.55
CA VAL A 358 8.10 9.69 -6.19
C VAL A 358 8.71 10.66 -5.20
N ILE A 359 8.09 10.82 -4.01
CA ILE A 359 8.56 11.75 -2.98
C ILE A 359 10.00 11.43 -2.49
N ALA A 360 10.45 10.18 -2.61
CA ALA A 360 11.83 9.80 -2.30
C ALA A 360 12.87 10.46 -3.20
N ASP A 361 12.49 10.83 -4.43
CA ASP A 361 13.34 11.52 -5.41
C ASP A 361 13.11 13.04 -5.40
N PHE A 362 12.30 13.54 -4.47
CA PHE A 362 12.02 14.97 -4.37
C PHE A 362 13.26 15.75 -3.94
N PRO A 363 13.71 16.78 -4.70
CA PRO A 363 15.00 17.39 -4.50
C PRO A 363 15.11 18.28 -3.25
N ILE A 364 13.99 18.68 -2.64
CA ILE A 364 13.97 19.57 -1.48
C ILE A 364 13.82 18.75 -0.21
N GLU A 365 14.84 18.81 0.66
CA GLU A 365 14.77 18.14 1.96
C GLU A 365 13.71 18.77 2.87
N ALA A 366 13.11 17.96 3.76
CA ALA A 366 12.06 18.40 4.68
C ALA A 366 12.50 19.62 5.52
N LYS A 367 13.76 19.67 5.94
CA LYS A 367 14.30 20.81 6.70
C LYS A 367 14.23 22.12 5.90
N GLN A 368 14.68 22.09 4.65
CA GLN A 368 14.67 23.28 3.78
C GLN A 368 13.25 23.70 3.44
N PHE A 369 12.39 22.72 3.15
CA PHE A 369 10.98 23.01 2.89
C PHE A 369 10.27 23.62 4.13
N ALA A 370 10.58 23.14 5.32
CA ALA A 370 10.04 23.71 6.56
C ALA A 370 10.46 25.19 6.75
N VAL A 371 11.67 25.58 6.33
CA VAL A 371 12.11 27.00 6.33
C VAL A 371 11.28 27.83 5.36
N LEU A 372 11.01 27.36 4.15
CA LEU A 372 10.14 28.03 3.18
C LEU A 372 8.75 28.31 3.80
N ILE A 373 8.16 27.29 4.44
CA ILE A 373 6.84 27.42 5.07
C ILE A 373 6.87 28.38 6.27
N ASP A 374 7.94 28.38 7.06
CA ASP A 374 8.13 29.32 8.16
C ASP A 374 8.19 30.78 7.66
N MET A 375 8.88 31.02 6.52
CA MET A 375 8.92 32.34 5.90
C MET A 375 7.52 32.83 5.45
N ILE A 376 6.68 31.94 4.94
CA ILE A 376 5.28 32.25 4.59
C ILE A 376 4.50 32.58 5.85
N ALA A 377 4.61 31.74 6.88
CA ALA A 377 3.87 31.90 8.13
C ALA A 377 4.24 33.20 8.89
N LYS A 378 5.47 33.68 8.73
CA LYS A 378 5.96 34.93 9.30
C LYS A 378 5.77 36.14 8.38
N ASN A 379 5.14 35.99 7.23
CA ASN A 379 5.01 37.02 6.22
C ASN A 379 6.35 37.62 5.74
N GLU A 380 7.44 36.84 5.80
CA GLU A 380 8.74 37.25 5.25
C GLU A 380 8.69 37.29 3.71
N ILE A 381 7.83 36.46 3.11
CA ILE A 381 7.53 36.41 1.68
C ILE A 381 6.03 36.26 1.43
N SER A 382 5.54 36.78 0.32
CA SER A 382 4.15 36.57 -0.13
C SER A 382 3.96 35.16 -0.71
N ASN A 383 2.70 34.69 -0.80
CA ASN A 383 2.40 33.40 -1.44
C ASN A 383 2.91 33.30 -2.88
N LYS A 384 2.91 34.40 -3.64
CA LYS A 384 3.46 34.42 -5.00
C LYS A 384 4.98 34.20 -4.98
N GLN A 385 5.69 34.95 -4.14
CA GLN A 385 7.13 34.82 -3.97
C GLN A 385 7.52 33.42 -3.44
N ALA A 386 6.70 32.83 -2.55
CA ALA A 386 6.91 31.47 -2.06
C ALA A 386 6.87 30.43 -3.20
N LYS A 387 5.95 30.56 -4.14
CA LYS A 387 5.88 29.67 -5.32
C LYS A 387 7.09 29.88 -6.25
N GLU A 388 7.50 31.11 -6.47
CA GLU A 388 8.71 31.41 -7.24
C GLU A 388 9.96 30.85 -6.53
N LEU A 389 10.08 31.00 -5.23
CA LEU A 389 11.19 30.45 -4.44
C LEU A 389 11.19 28.91 -4.46
N PHE A 390 10.02 28.28 -4.37
CA PHE A 390 9.87 26.85 -4.49
C PHE A 390 10.40 26.31 -5.83
N GLU A 391 10.03 26.95 -6.95
CA GLU A 391 10.55 26.57 -8.28
C GLU A 391 12.08 26.72 -8.39
N ILE A 392 12.65 27.75 -7.74
CA ILE A 392 14.12 27.92 -7.68
C ILE A 392 14.75 26.79 -6.85
N MET A 393 14.17 26.45 -5.71
CA MET A 393 14.66 25.40 -4.82
C MET A 393 14.64 24.00 -5.45
N LEU A 394 13.85 23.76 -6.49
CA LEU A 394 13.87 22.50 -7.23
C LEU A 394 15.18 22.30 -8.01
N THR A 395 15.92 23.38 -8.31
CA THR A 395 17.13 23.35 -9.11
C THR A 395 18.36 23.90 -8.38
N GLU A 396 18.17 24.80 -7.42
CA GLU A 396 19.26 25.40 -6.62
C GLU A 396 19.23 24.80 -5.19
N THR A 397 20.34 24.20 -4.77
CA THR A 397 20.52 23.75 -3.39
C THR A 397 20.97 24.89 -2.49
N GLY A 398 20.42 25.00 -1.27
CA GLY A 398 20.84 26.03 -0.32
C GLY A 398 19.79 26.34 0.74
N ASP A 399 20.10 27.28 1.61
CA ASP A 399 19.14 27.79 2.59
C ASP A 399 18.11 28.70 1.90
N PRO A 400 16.79 28.46 2.04
CA PRO A 400 15.74 29.23 1.38
C PRO A 400 15.77 30.72 1.68
N ARG A 401 16.12 31.13 2.92
CA ARG A 401 16.26 32.55 3.25
C ARG A 401 17.39 33.21 2.49
N THR A 402 18.53 32.53 2.39
CA THR A 402 19.68 33.02 1.61
C THR A 402 19.36 33.17 0.14
N ILE A 403 18.61 32.21 -0.44
CA ILE A 403 18.17 32.28 -1.83
C ILE A 403 17.20 33.45 -2.03
N ALA A 404 16.21 33.59 -1.13
CA ALA A 404 15.23 34.68 -1.18
C ALA A 404 15.87 36.07 -1.06
N ASP A 405 16.86 36.23 -0.18
CA ASP A 405 17.58 37.48 -0.01
C ASP A 405 18.37 37.84 -1.27
N LYS A 406 19.15 36.91 -1.81
CA LYS A 406 19.90 37.10 -3.08
C LYS A 406 18.99 37.50 -4.25
N LYS A 407 17.78 36.95 -4.28
CA LYS A 407 16.78 37.21 -5.35
C LYS A 407 15.89 38.40 -5.04
N LYS A 408 16.11 39.12 -3.90
CA LYS A 408 15.31 40.27 -3.42
C LYS A 408 13.81 39.95 -3.30
N MET A 409 13.52 38.77 -2.77
CA MET A 409 12.14 38.26 -2.59
C MET A 409 11.59 38.56 -1.18
N LEU A 410 12.42 39.01 -0.23
CA LEU A 410 11.99 39.31 1.11
C LEU A 410 11.09 40.55 1.13
N GLN A 411 9.98 40.46 1.88
CA GLN A 411 9.11 41.63 2.10
C GLN A 411 9.78 42.62 3.04
N ILE A 412 9.71 43.89 2.69
CA ILE A 412 10.17 44.96 3.56
C ILE A 412 9.06 45.22 4.57
N SER A 413 9.27 44.80 5.82
CA SER A 413 8.32 44.98 6.94
C SER A 413 8.73 46.09 7.88
N ASP A 414 9.75 46.90 7.52
CA ASP A 414 10.19 48.04 8.33
C ASP A 414 9.13 49.15 8.23
N GLU A 415 8.36 49.35 9.32
CA GLU A 415 7.31 50.38 9.39
C GLU A 415 7.85 51.78 9.06
N GLY A 416 9.06 52.10 9.49
CA GLY A 416 9.68 53.40 9.23
C GLY A 416 10.05 53.60 7.76
N TYR A 417 10.45 52.52 7.09
CA TYR A 417 10.69 52.54 5.62
C TYR A 417 9.37 52.66 4.85
N ILE A 418 8.38 51.84 5.21
CA ILE A 418 7.04 51.86 4.57
C ILE A 418 6.39 53.25 4.77
N GLN A 419 6.48 53.83 5.94
CA GLN A 419 5.94 55.15 6.22
C GLN A 419 6.61 56.22 5.32
N LYS A 420 7.93 56.19 5.17
CA LYS A 420 8.67 57.14 4.29
C LYS A 420 8.25 56.99 2.81
N GLU A 421 8.10 55.75 2.36
CA GLU A 421 7.64 55.50 0.97
C GLU A 421 6.21 55.95 0.77
N VAL A 422 5.30 55.68 1.72
CA VAL A 422 3.92 56.16 1.71
C VAL A 422 3.89 57.69 1.71
N GLU A 423 4.65 58.37 2.58
CA GLU A 423 4.75 59.82 2.60
C GLU A 423 5.28 60.39 1.27
N ALA A 424 6.29 59.75 0.68
CA ALA A 424 6.83 60.15 -0.64
C ALA A 424 5.79 59.98 -1.77
N VAL A 425 5.02 58.90 -1.80
CA VAL A 425 3.94 58.67 -2.78
C VAL A 425 2.81 59.67 -2.56
N LEU A 426 2.42 59.98 -1.32
CA LEU A 426 1.40 60.99 -1.01
C LEU A 426 1.83 62.38 -1.46
N LEU A 427 3.08 62.76 -1.23
CA LEU A 427 3.65 64.05 -1.66
C LEU A 427 3.73 64.15 -3.20
N ALA A 428 3.99 63.04 -3.90
CA ALA A 428 4.07 63.03 -5.36
C ALA A 428 2.68 63.07 -6.03
N ASN A 429 1.60 62.70 -5.29
CA ASN A 429 0.24 62.62 -5.82
C ASN A 429 -0.79 63.44 -5.03
N PRO A 430 -0.63 64.76 -4.88
CA PRO A 430 -1.52 65.61 -4.05
C PRO A 430 -2.96 65.60 -4.51
N GLN A 431 -3.22 65.40 -5.84
CA GLN A 431 -4.56 65.35 -6.37
C GLN A 431 -5.33 64.08 -5.91
N SER A 432 -4.63 62.96 -5.75
CA SER A 432 -5.23 61.72 -5.23
C SER A 432 -5.70 61.88 -3.79
N ILE A 433 -4.98 62.67 -2.99
CA ILE A 433 -5.37 62.98 -1.60
C ILE A 433 -6.66 63.80 -1.60
N VAL A 434 -6.75 64.82 -2.45
CA VAL A 434 -7.95 65.71 -2.56
C VAL A 434 -9.16 64.86 -3.05
N ASP A 435 -8.95 63.99 -4.04
CA ASP A 435 -10.01 63.14 -4.56
C ASP A 435 -10.51 62.13 -3.50
N TYR A 436 -9.63 61.57 -2.68
CA TYR A 436 -10.01 60.72 -1.57
C TYR A 436 -10.81 61.48 -0.49
N GLN A 437 -10.35 62.67 -0.12
CA GLN A 437 -11.05 63.50 0.86
C GLN A 437 -12.46 63.98 0.37
N GLN A 438 -12.67 63.95 -0.94
CA GLN A 438 -13.97 64.21 -1.59
C GLN A 438 -14.86 62.97 -1.73
N GLY A 439 -14.44 61.81 -1.15
CA GLY A 439 -15.23 60.57 -1.12
C GLY A 439 -15.06 59.67 -2.35
N LYS A 440 -13.99 59.87 -3.13
CA LYS A 440 -13.65 58.99 -4.25
C LYS A 440 -12.72 57.88 -3.80
N ASP A 441 -13.26 56.83 -3.21
CA ASP A 441 -12.48 55.70 -2.64
C ASP A 441 -11.52 55.03 -3.64
N ARG A 442 -11.78 55.15 -4.96
CA ARG A 442 -10.89 54.63 -6.00
C ARG A 442 -9.50 55.31 -6.04
N ALA A 443 -9.38 56.51 -5.46
CA ALA A 443 -8.10 57.23 -5.40
C ALA A 443 -7.08 56.58 -4.49
N VAL A 444 -7.48 55.65 -3.59
CA VAL A 444 -6.56 54.87 -2.74
C VAL A 444 -5.89 53.73 -3.50
N GLY A 445 -6.45 53.29 -4.61
CA GLY A 445 -5.90 52.24 -5.45
C GLY A 445 -4.80 52.69 -6.44
N PHE A 446 -4.36 53.93 -6.31
CA PHE A 446 -3.30 54.52 -7.10
C PHE A 446 -1.97 54.43 -6.35
#